data_f03941be7ac8aebe5a8f3eaa30840f26
#
_entry.id   f03941be7ac8aebe5a8f3eaa30840f26
#
_cell.length_a   1.000
_cell.length_b   1.000
_cell.length_c   1.000
_cell.angle_alpha   90.00
_cell.angle_beta   90.00
_cell.angle_gamma   90.00
#
_symmetry.space_group_name_H-M   'P 1'
#
loop_
_entity.id
_entity.type
_entity.pdbx_description
1 polymer ?
#
loop_
_entity_poly.entity_id
_entity_poly.type
_entity_poly.pdbx_seq_one_letter_code
_entity_poly.pdbx_strand_id
1 'polypeptide(L)' 'MPNREEIKKFSMMIETLVTENGLGYMDAICHHCKETGLEIEVAATLISPALKSKIKEEAQD' A
#
# COMPACT_ATOMS: atom_id res chain seq x y z
N MET A 1 -0.05 -15.50 8.58
CA MET A 1 -0.90 -14.69 7.71
C MET A 1 -1.30 -13.40 8.39
N PRO A 2 -1.30 -12.28 7.68
CA PRO A 2 -1.76 -11.04 8.27
C PRO A 2 -3.26 -11.11 8.53
N ASN A 3 -3.71 -10.51 9.64
CA ASN A 3 -5.12 -10.45 9.97
C ASN A 3 -5.76 -9.21 9.34
N ARG A 4 -7.09 -9.07 9.52
CA ARG A 4 -7.83 -7.96 8.94
C ARG A 4 -7.34 -6.60 9.44
N GLU A 5 -6.97 -6.52 10.70
CA GLU A 5 -6.48 -5.28 11.28
C GLU A 5 -5.17 -4.83 10.65
N GLU A 6 -4.27 -5.76 10.41
CA GLU A 6 -2.99 -5.46 9.78
C GLU A 6 -3.19 -4.98 8.35
N ILE A 7 -4.07 -5.65 7.61
CA ILE A 7 -4.40 -5.25 6.25
C ILE A 7 -5.03 -3.87 6.24
N LYS A 8 -5.95 -3.62 7.15
CA LYS A 8 -6.62 -2.33 7.27
C LYS A 8 -5.64 -1.22 7.61
N LYS A 9 -4.75 -1.43 8.58
CA LYS A 9 -3.74 -0.46 8.97
C LYS A 9 -2.82 -0.13 7.81
N PHE A 10 -2.37 -1.16 7.10
CA PHE A 10 -1.49 -0.98 5.94
C PHE A 10 -2.18 -0.12 4.88
N SER A 11 -3.42 -0.45 4.55
CA SER A 11 -4.20 0.31 3.57
C SER A 11 -4.35 1.75 3.97
N MET A 12 -4.66 2.01 5.24
CA MET A 12 -4.82 3.37 5.75
C MET A 12 -3.52 4.17 5.66
N MET A 13 -2.40 3.54 5.99
CA MET A 13 -1.10 4.19 5.90
C MET A 13 -0.74 4.54 4.46
N ILE A 14 -1.00 3.63 3.55
CA ILE A 14 -0.73 3.88 2.13
C ILE A 14 -1.62 5.00 1.60
N GLU A 15 -2.91 5.00 1.94
CA GLU A 15 -3.82 6.06 1.51
C GLU A 15 -3.40 7.43 2.08
N THR A 16 -2.93 7.44 3.32
CA THR A 16 -2.43 8.66 3.94
C THR A 16 -1.23 9.20 3.17
N LEU A 17 -0.30 8.33 2.81
CA LEU A 17 0.88 8.73 2.03
C LEU A 17 0.47 9.27 0.67
N VAL A 18 -0.48 8.62 0.02
CA VAL A 18 -0.98 9.08 -1.28
C VAL A 18 -1.60 10.46 -1.15
N THR A 19 -2.44 10.66 -0.14
CA THR A 19 -3.17 11.90 0.05
C THR A 19 -2.28 13.05 0.51
N GLU A 20 -1.43 12.80 1.51
CA GLU A 20 -0.61 13.86 2.11
C GLU A 20 0.61 14.22 1.28
N ASN A 21 1.22 13.24 0.63
CA ASN A 21 2.46 13.45 -0.11
C ASN A 21 2.26 13.50 -1.62
N GLY A 22 1.04 13.29 -2.10
CA GLY A 22 0.75 13.32 -3.52
C GLY A 22 1.42 12.22 -4.31
N LEU A 23 1.72 11.10 -3.66
CA LEU A 23 2.35 9.96 -4.30
C LEU A 23 1.30 9.05 -4.95
N GLY A 24 1.74 8.30 -5.97
CA GLY A 24 0.90 7.22 -6.50
C GLY A 24 0.90 6.07 -5.49
N TYR A 25 -0.02 5.13 -5.64
CA TYR A 25 -0.13 4.00 -4.72
C TYR A 25 1.13 3.14 -4.70
N MET A 26 1.71 2.87 -5.86
CA MET A 26 2.94 2.08 -5.93
C MET A 26 4.10 2.80 -5.26
N ASP A 27 4.22 4.10 -5.50
CA ASP A 27 5.26 4.90 -4.87
C ASP A 27 5.09 4.96 -3.36
N ALA A 28 3.85 5.07 -2.90
CA ALA A 28 3.55 5.07 -1.47
C ALA A 28 3.94 3.76 -0.81
N ILE A 29 3.65 2.63 -1.47
CA ILE A 29 4.03 1.32 -0.97
C ILE A 29 5.55 1.18 -0.90
N CYS A 30 6.25 1.59 -1.94
CA CYS A 30 7.71 1.55 -1.96
C CYS A 30 8.30 2.43 -0.86
N HIS A 31 7.76 3.61 -0.68
CA HIS A 31 8.20 4.52 0.37
C HIS A 31 8.01 3.92 1.75
N HIS A 32 6.83 3.34 1.99
CA HIS A 32 6.53 2.68 3.26
C HIS A 32 7.49 1.52 3.53
N CYS A 33 7.76 0.71 2.52
CA CYS A 33 8.67 -0.42 2.66
C CYS A 33 10.09 0.05 3.02
N LYS A 34 10.54 1.13 2.40
CA LYS A 34 11.87 1.69 2.70
C LYS A 34 11.94 2.24 4.12
N GLU A 35 10.90 2.95 4.54
CA GLU A 35 10.85 3.57 5.86
C GLU A 35 10.84 2.55 6.99
N THR A 36 10.11 1.46 6.81
CA THR A 36 9.92 0.45 7.85
C THR A 36 10.82 -0.75 7.70
N GLY A 37 11.53 -0.87 6.58
CA GLY A 37 12.33 -2.04 6.28
C GLY A 37 11.49 -3.26 5.93
N LEU A 38 10.23 -3.06 5.60
CA LEU A 38 9.32 -4.14 5.24
C LEU A 38 9.67 -4.67 3.86
N GLU A 39 9.68 -5.99 3.71
CA GLU A 39 9.96 -6.60 2.42
C GLU A 39 8.75 -6.46 1.50
N ILE A 40 9.03 -6.28 0.21
CA ILE A 40 7.95 -6.07 -0.78
C ILE A 40 7.00 -7.28 -0.83
N GLU A 41 7.53 -8.47 -0.63
CA GLU A 41 6.72 -9.69 -0.63
C GLU A 41 5.74 -9.70 0.54
N VAL A 42 6.18 -9.21 1.69
CA VAL A 42 5.32 -9.11 2.87
C VAL A 42 4.26 -8.02 2.63
N ALA A 43 4.67 -6.90 2.06
CA ALA A 43 3.74 -5.84 1.73
C ALA A 43 2.64 -6.33 0.78
N ALA A 44 3.00 -7.18 -0.17
CA ALA A 44 2.02 -7.75 -1.11
C ALA A 44 0.93 -8.54 -0.41
N THR A 45 1.26 -9.19 0.71
CA THR A 45 0.26 -9.95 1.48
C THR A 45 -0.68 -9.05 2.27
N LEU A 46 -0.29 -7.79 2.47
CA LEU A 46 -1.07 -6.82 3.22
C LEU A 46 -1.99 -5.96 2.35
N ILE A 47 -1.86 -6.09 1.04
CA ILE A 47 -2.67 -5.32 0.10
C ILE A 47 -4.08 -5.89 0.04
N SER A 48 -5.08 -5.06 0.41
CA SER A 48 -6.48 -5.47 0.34
C SER A 48 -6.98 -5.48 -1.11
N PRO A 49 -8.08 -6.19 -1.41
CA PRO A 49 -8.66 -6.16 -2.75
C PRO A 49 -9.01 -4.74 -3.22
N ALA A 50 -9.51 -3.91 -2.30
CA ALA A 50 -9.84 -2.53 -2.61
C ALA A 50 -8.60 -1.73 -3.01
N LEU A 51 -7.51 -1.89 -2.25
CA LEU A 51 -6.25 -1.21 -2.55
C LEU A 51 -5.66 -1.74 -3.85
N LYS A 52 -5.78 -3.04 -4.07
CA LYS A 52 -5.30 -3.68 -5.29
C LYS A 52 -5.99 -3.12 -6.53
N SER A 53 -7.31 -2.88 -6.44
CA SER A 53 -8.07 -2.27 -7.52
C SER A 53 -7.57 -0.87 -7.83
N LYS A 54 -7.27 -0.08 -6.81
CA LYS A 54 -6.76 1.28 -7.00
C LYS A 54 -5.39 1.29 -7.66
N ILE A 55 -4.53 0.36 -7.27
CA ILE A 55 -3.20 0.21 -7.88
C ILE A 55 -3.36 -0.15 -9.35
N LYS A 56 -4.28 -1.04 -9.65
CA LYS A 56 -4.55 -1.48 -11.01
C LYS A 56 -5.05 -0.32 -11.87
N GLU A 57 -5.93 0.52 -11.33
CA GLU A 57 -6.42 1.71 -12.03
C GLU A 57 -5.29 2.69 -12.35
N GLU A 58 -4.37 2.89 -11.43
CA GLU A 58 -3.21 3.75 -11.65
C GLU A 58 -2.32 3.24 -12.77
N ALA A 59 -2.18 1.92 -12.86
CA ALA A 59 -1.32 1.31 -13.87
C ALA A 59 -1.93 1.31 -15.26
N GLN A 60 -3.23 1.55 -15.36
CA GLN A 60 -3.92 1.65 -16.64
C GLN A 60 -3.98 3.10 -17.09
N ASP A 61 -3.35 3.37 -18.20
CA ASP A 61 -3.45 4.69 -18.83
C ASP A 61 -4.62 4.75 -19.78
#